data_9c1f5a0ef254d26824ef954522bbae5d
#
_entry.id   9c1f5a0ef254d26824ef954522bbae5d
#
_cell.length_a   1.000
_cell.length_b   1.000
_cell.length_c   1.000
_cell.angle_alpha   90.00
_cell.angle_beta   90.00
_cell.angle_gamma   90.00
#
_symmetry.space_group_name_H-M   'P 1'
#
loop_
_entity.id
_entity.type
_entity.pdbx_description
1 polymer ?
#
loop_
_entity_poly.entity_id
_entity_poly.type
_entity_poly.pdbx_seq_one_letter_code
_entity_poly.pdbx_strand_id
1 'polypeptide(L)'
;MRLVISLGGNALLRRGEAVTSANQEQNAERAAIWLAPVAGACETVLTHGNGAQLGLLALQSFSYTESEPTKLDMLGAQAGGMIGYLLERELRNRQSGDRLLTTVLTEAMVDPADPAFATPTKPVGPFYEKIRAHQLRQRQGWDFAEFDAGHRRIVAVPKPVAIPQIPSIAMLLQSGSTVVAAGPVPVVALPSGAVRGAEALPDKDEFAALLARELKADALVLLTDVLSVALNYGKGDQQPIKRTTPAMLRTFEFDAATMRPKIDAANSFVNATGKWAAIGALSDVERIINAQAGTRIVASMPGKMEFWSH
;
A
#
# COMPACT_ATOMS: atom_id res chain seq x y z
N MET A 1 -15.51 12.66 10.05
CA MET A 1 -14.06 12.65 9.77
C MET A 1 -13.83 11.71 8.59
N ARG A 2 -13.10 12.15 7.59
CA ARG A 2 -12.71 11.34 6.41
C ARG A 2 -11.33 10.74 6.60
N LEU A 3 -11.23 9.42 6.49
CA LEU A 3 -10.00 8.66 6.69
C LEU A 3 -9.60 7.93 5.40
N VAL A 4 -8.33 7.97 5.06
CA VAL A 4 -7.71 7.01 4.15
C VAL A 4 -6.81 6.09 4.96
N ILE A 5 -7.08 4.78 4.89
CA ILE A 5 -6.37 3.74 5.64
C ILE A 5 -5.69 2.80 4.64
N SER A 6 -4.35 2.75 4.67
CA SER A 6 -3.54 1.85 3.84
C SER A 6 -3.16 0.60 4.62
N LEU A 7 -3.57 -0.56 4.11
CA LEU A 7 -3.23 -1.86 4.66
C LEU A 7 -1.87 -2.34 4.14
N GLY A 8 -0.94 -2.64 5.03
CA GLY A 8 0.31 -3.30 4.69
C GLY A 8 0.08 -4.70 4.11
N GLY A 9 1.01 -5.19 3.29
CA GLY A 9 0.93 -6.55 2.75
C GLY A 9 0.77 -7.62 3.84
N ASN A 10 1.44 -7.44 4.97
CA ASN A 10 1.37 -8.36 6.12
C ASN A 10 0.01 -8.34 6.85
N ALA A 11 -0.84 -7.35 6.61
CA ALA A 11 -2.22 -7.36 7.10
C ALA A 11 -3.10 -8.37 6.35
N LEU A 12 -2.74 -8.65 5.09
CA LEU A 12 -3.48 -9.54 4.18
C LEU A 12 -2.78 -10.89 3.95
N LEU A 13 -1.50 -10.98 4.29
CA LEU A 13 -0.72 -12.21 4.32
C LEU A 13 0.45 -12.02 5.28
N ARG A 14 0.51 -12.81 6.36
CA ARG A 14 1.61 -12.73 7.35
C ARG A 14 2.92 -13.22 6.75
N ARG A 15 4.03 -12.77 7.32
CA ARG A 15 5.35 -13.26 6.92
C ARG A 15 5.44 -14.77 7.08
N GLY A 16 5.87 -15.46 6.02
CA GLY A 16 6.02 -16.92 6.00
C GLY A 16 4.74 -17.71 5.71
N GLU A 17 3.58 -17.06 5.65
CA GLU A 17 2.34 -17.73 5.21
C GLU A 17 2.34 -17.96 3.70
N ALA A 18 1.87 -19.15 3.29
CA ALA A 18 1.64 -19.43 1.88
C ALA A 18 0.43 -18.64 1.36
N VAL A 19 0.48 -18.21 0.08
CA VAL A 19 -0.59 -17.46 -0.59
C VAL A 19 -1.70 -18.44 -1.00
N THR A 20 -2.41 -19.01 -0.01
CA THR A 20 -3.58 -19.89 -0.21
C THR A 20 -4.88 -19.12 -0.03
N SER A 21 -5.98 -19.60 -0.59
CA SER A 21 -7.30 -18.99 -0.38
C SER A 21 -7.64 -18.93 1.12
N ALA A 22 -7.41 -20.02 1.86
CA ALA A 22 -7.70 -20.10 3.28
C ALA A 22 -6.94 -19.04 4.10
N ASN A 23 -5.62 -18.86 3.86
CA ASN A 23 -4.83 -17.85 4.56
C ASN A 23 -5.30 -16.44 4.21
N GLN A 24 -5.63 -16.17 2.94
CA GLN A 24 -6.11 -14.86 2.50
C GLN A 24 -7.48 -14.53 3.09
N GLU A 25 -8.40 -15.49 3.12
CA GLU A 25 -9.72 -15.33 3.75
C GLU A 25 -9.58 -15.06 5.26
N GLN A 26 -8.79 -15.84 5.98
CA GLN A 26 -8.56 -15.66 7.41
C GLN A 26 -7.92 -14.31 7.72
N ASN A 27 -6.98 -13.85 6.89
CA ASN A 27 -6.34 -12.54 7.08
C ASN A 27 -7.30 -11.38 6.78
N ALA A 28 -8.14 -11.51 5.74
CA ALA A 28 -9.19 -10.53 5.44
C ALA A 28 -10.23 -10.48 6.56
N GLU A 29 -10.65 -11.63 7.07
CA GLU A 29 -11.54 -11.75 8.23
C GLU A 29 -10.96 -11.01 9.45
N ARG A 30 -9.72 -11.27 9.78
CA ARG A 30 -9.03 -10.60 10.88
C ARG A 30 -8.90 -9.09 10.67
N ALA A 31 -8.57 -8.64 9.46
CA ALA A 31 -8.51 -7.23 9.14
C ALA A 31 -9.87 -6.56 9.33
N ALA A 32 -10.95 -7.20 8.90
CA ALA A 32 -12.30 -6.70 9.04
C ALA A 32 -12.75 -6.57 10.50
N ILE A 33 -12.29 -7.44 11.41
CA ILE A 33 -12.59 -7.32 12.85
C ILE A 33 -12.14 -5.95 13.38
N TRP A 34 -10.95 -5.50 13.01
CA TRP A 34 -10.39 -4.24 13.49
C TRP A 34 -10.89 -3.02 12.71
N LEU A 35 -11.20 -3.19 11.41
CA LEU A 35 -11.61 -2.09 10.54
C LEU A 35 -13.09 -1.77 10.62
N ALA A 36 -13.97 -2.73 10.91
CA ALA A 36 -15.41 -2.53 10.89
C ALA A 36 -15.90 -1.43 11.86
N PRO A 37 -15.41 -1.32 13.12
CA PRO A 37 -15.81 -0.24 14.01
C PRO A 37 -15.43 1.14 13.45
N VAL A 38 -14.23 1.27 12.89
CA VAL A 38 -13.75 2.54 12.28
C VAL A 38 -14.56 2.89 11.04
N ALA A 39 -14.76 1.91 10.16
CA ALA A 39 -15.58 2.08 8.95
C ALA A 39 -17.03 2.43 9.30
N GLY A 40 -17.56 1.93 10.42
CA GLY A 40 -18.88 2.29 10.96
C GLY A 40 -18.97 3.73 11.48
N ALA A 41 -17.90 4.28 12.03
CA ALA A 41 -17.88 5.58 12.70
C ALA A 41 -17.43 6.75 11.81
N CYS A 42 -16.68 6.48 10.73
CA CYS A 42 -16.02 7.49 9.88
C CYS A 42 -16.35 7.30 8.41
N GLU A 43 -16.21 8.37 7.60
CA GLU A 43 -16.08 8.22 6.15
C GLU A 43 -14.73 7.57 5.84
N THR A 44 -14.74 6.33 5.39
CA THR A 44 -13.52 5.53 5.29
C THR A 44 -13.26 5.06 3.87
N VAL A 45 -12.03 5.30 3.41
CA VAL A 45 -11.46 4.68 2.22
C VAL A 45 -10.33 3.76 2.66
N LEU A 46 -10.43 2.49 2.31
CA LEU A 46 -9.38 1.50 2.51
C LEU A 46 -8.59 1.34 1.22
N THR A 47 -7.29 1.26 1.31
CA THR A 47 -6.43 0.80 0.20
C THR A 47 -5.43 -0.23 0.72
N HIS A 48 -4.80 -0.98 -0.17
CA HIS A 48 -3.99 -2.13 0.26
C HIS A 48 -2.82 -2.40 -0.69
N GLY A 49 -1.81 -3.13 -0.19
CA GLY A 49 -0.79 -3.75 -1.03
C GLY A 49 -1.27 -5.09 -1.58
N ASN A 50 -0.64 -5.53 -2.66
CA ASN A 50 -0.97 -6.77 -3.36
C ASN A 50 0.27 -7.59 -3.77
N GLY A 51 1.45 -7.28 -3.24
CA GLY A 51 2.72 -7.81 -3.74
C GLY A 51 2.84 -9.34 -3.71
N ALA A 52 2.36 -10.00 -2.66
CA ALA A 52 2.38 -11.45 -2.55
C ALA A 52 1.42 -12.11 -3.55
N GLN A 53 0.20 -11.59 -3.66
CA GLN A 53 -0.83 -12.08 -4.57
C GLN A 53 -0.43 -11.88 -6.03
N LEU A 54 0.10 -10.71 -6.37
CA LEU A 54 0.63 -10.41 -7.68
C LEU A 54 1.80 -11.34 -8.03
N GLY A 55 2.68 -11.63 -7.08
CA GLY A 55 3.78 -12.58 -7.25
C GLY A 55 3.31 -14.00 -7.57
N LEU A 56 2.25 -14.47 -6.90
CA LEU A 56 1.64 -15.77 -7.20
C LEU A 56 1.00 -15.78 -8.60
N LEU A 57 0.22 -14.75 -8.94
CA LEU A 57 -0.40 -14.63 -10.27
C LEU A 57 0.63 -14.55 -11.39
N ALA A 58 1.73 -13.84 -11.16
CA ALA A 58 2.86 -13.80 -12.12
C ALA A 58 3.47 -15.18 -12.34
N LEU A 59 3.65 -15.98 -11.28
CA LEU A 59 4.15 -17.35 -11.37
C LEU A 59 3.14 -18.24 -12.13
N GLN A 60 1.86 -18.17 -11.81
CA GLN A 60 0.82 -18.94 -12.49
C GLN A 60 0.73 -18.59 -13.98
N SER A 61 0.73 -17.30 -14.32
CA SER A 61 0.72 -16.84 -15.70
C SER A 61 1.94 -17.32 -16.47
N PHE A 62 3.14 -17.21 -15.88
CA PHE A 62 4.38 -17.69 -16.48
C PHE A 62 4.39 -19.21 -16.67
N SER A 63 3.81 -19.97 -15.73
CA SER A 63 3.69 -21.44 -15.84
C SER A 63 2.70 -21.87 -16.92
N TYR A 64 1.66 -21.06 -17.17
CA TYR A 64 0.69 -21.32 -18.23
C TYR A 64 1.27 -20.99 -19.61
N THR A 65 1.88 -19.82 -19.79
CA THR A 65 2.53 -19.42 -21.05
C THR A 65 3.78 -18.58 -20.77
N GLU A 66 4.92 -19.18 -21.07
CA GLU A 66 6.21 -18.51 -20.90
C GLU A 66 6.50 -17.48 -22.00
N SER A 67 5.97 -17.70 -23.20
CA SER A 67 6.20 -16.84 -24.36
C SER A 67 5.47 -15.50 -24.25
N GLU A 68 4.30 -15.49 -23.60
CA GLU A 68 3.45 -14.32 -23.47
C GLU A 68 2.81 -14.26 -22.06
N PRO A 69 3.60 -14.00 -21.00
CA PRO A 69 3.06 -13.91 -19.66
C PRO A 69 2.18 -12.65 -19.51
N THR A 70 1.17 -12.76 -18.65
CA THR A 70 0.25 -11.64 -18.35
C THR A 70 1.02 -10.43 -17.85
N LYS A 71 0.65 -9.24 -18.32
CA LYS A 71 1.27 -7.96 -17.94
C LYS A 71 0.99 -7.61 -16.50
N LEU A 72 1.90 -6.82 -15.90
CA LEU A 72 1.83 -6.48 -14.46
C LEU A 72 0.60 -5.65 -14.09
N ASP A 73 0.14 -4.76 -14.96
CA ASP A 73 -1.09 -4.00 -14.75
C ASP A 73 -2.31 -4.91 -14.65
N MET A 74 -2.43 -5.90 -15.53
CA MET A 74 -3.51 -6.89 -15.50
C MET A 74 -3.42 -7.79 -14.25
N LEU A 75 -2.22 -8.25 -13.89
CA LEU A 75 -2.00 -9.01 -12.65
C LEU A 75 -2.32 -8.14 -11.41
N GLY A 76 -1.98 -6.86 -11.46
CA GLY A 76 -2.33 -5.88 -10.43
C GLY A 76 -3.84 -5.72 -10.27
N ALA A 77 -4.57 -5.64 -11.39
CA ALA A 77 -6.03 -5.57 -11.40
C ALA A 77 -6.68 -6.84 -10.85
N GLN A 78 -6.19 -8.03 -11.24
CA GLN A 78 -6.67 -9.31 -10.71
C GLN A 78 -6.45 -9.43 -9.20
N ALA A 79 -5.22 -9.13 -8.73
CA ALA A 79 -4.90 -9.15 -7.30
C ALA A 79 -5.73 -8.12 -6.53
N GLY A 80 -5.85 -6.92 -7.06
CA GLY A 80 -6.62 -5.83 -6.46
C GLY A 80 -8.10 -6.20 -6.32
N GLY A 81 -8.72 -6.70 -7.39
CA GLY A 81 -10.12 -7.13 -7.38
C GLY A 81 -10.39 -8.26 -6.39
N MET A 82 -9.51 -9.26 -6.33
CA MET A 82 -9.64 -10.36 -5.36
C MET A 82 -9.55 -9.88 -3.92
N ILE A 83 -8.54 -9.05 -3.59
CA ILE A 83 -8.35 -8.52 -2.23
C ILE A 83 -9.53 -7.61 -1.86
N GLY A 84 -9.95 -6.74 -2.78
CA GLY A 84 -11.10 -5.86 -2.58
C GLY A 84 -12.37 -6.64 -2.28
N TYR A 85 -12.64 -7.70 -3.04
CA TYR A 85 -13.75 -8.63 -2.80
C TYR A 85 -13.69 -9.24 -1.39
N LEU A 86 -12.54 -9.76 -0.98
CA LEU A 86 -12.38 -10.38 0.34
C LEU A 86 -12.61 -9.37 1.46
N LEU A 87 -12.03 -8.18 1.37
CA LEU A 87 -12.20 -7.13 2.38
C LEU A 87 -13.66 -6.66 2.45
N GLU A 88 -14.30 -6.43 1.31
CA GLU A 88 -15.70 -6.00 1.25
C GLU A 88 -16.62 -7.06 1.85
N ARG A 89 -16.44 -8.34 1.47
CA ARG A 89 -17.22 -9.46 2.02
C ARG A 89 -17.09 -9.54 3.54
N GLU A 90 -15.87 -9.49 4.05
CA GLU A 90 -15.61 -9.64 5.49
C GLU A 90 -16.03 -8.41 6.31
N LEU A 91 -15.95 -7.22 5.75
CA LEU A 91 -16.50 -6.02 6.37
C LEU A 91 -18.03 -6.08 6.41
N ARG A 92 -18.68 -6.52 5.32
CA ARG A 92 -20.14 -6.68 5.28
C ARG A 92 -20.63 -7.68 6.33
N ASN A 93 -19.92 -8.76 6.55
CA ASN A 93 -20.24 -9.75 7.59
C ASN A 93 -20.17 -9.19 9.02
N ARG A 94 -19.51 -8.03 9.23
CA ARG A 94 -19.27 -7.42 10.55
C ARG A 94 -19.94 -6.07 10.76
N GLN A 95 -20.44 -5.48 9.70
CA GLN A 95 -21.20 -4.25 9.83
C GLN A 95 -22.66 -4.56 10.23
N SER A 96 -23.15 -3.84 11.24
CA SER A 96 -24.57 -3.80 11.57
C SER A 96 -25.22 -2.66 10.80
N GLY A 97 -26.35 -2.93 10.11
CA GLY A 97 -27.14 -1.93 9.38
C GLY A 97 -26.85 -1.88 7.89
N ASP A 98 -27.52 -0.96 7.19
CA ASP A 98 -27.56 -0.84 5.74
C ASP A 98 -26.42 0.01 5.15
N ARG A 99 -25.26 0.07 5.84
CA ARG A 99 -24.14 0.86 5.32
C ARG A 99 -23.59 0.26 4.03
N LEU A 100 -23.51 1.10 3.02
CA LEU A 100 -22.99 0.71 1.73
C LEU A 100 -21.48 0.42 1.79
N LEU A 101 -21.09 -0.65 1.14
CA LEU A 101 -19.70 -1.05 0.95
C LEU A 101 -19.47 -1.24 -0.55
N THR A 102 -18.39 -0.68 -1.06
CA THR A 102 -18.11 -0.75 -2.49
C THR A 102 -16.62 -0.88 -2.75
N THR A 103 -16.25 -1.88 -3.53
CA THR A 103 -14.89 -2.01 -4.06
C THR A 103 -14.79 -1.31 -5.40
N VAL A 104 -13.84 -0.40 -5.52
CA VAL A 104 -13.51 0.32 -6.76
C VAL A 104 -12.11 -0.09 -7.19
N LEU A 105 -11.99 -0.73 -8.36
CA LEU A 105 -10.68 -0.96 -8.95
C LEU A 105 -10.05 0.39 -9.30
N THR A 106 -8.84 0.64 -8.80
CA THR A 106 -8.26 1.98 -8.79
C THR A 106 -6.94 2.01 -9.54
N GLU A 107 -6.86 2.90 -10.52
CA GLU A 107 -5.67 3.11 -11.33
C GLU A 107 -4.73 4.14 -10.66
N ALA A 108 -3.45 3.93 -10.85
CA ALA A 108 -2.40 4.90 -10.56
C ALA A 108 -1.81 5.38 -11.88
N MET A 109 -2.15 6.58 -12.30
CA MET A 109 -1.47 7.21 -13.44
C MET A 109 -0.04 7.53 -13.04
N VAL A 110 0.90 7.15 -13.89
CA VAL A 110 2.33 7.43 -13.72
C VAL A 110 2.87 8.17 -14.94
N ASP A 111 3.91 8.98 -14.73
CA ASP A 111 4.60 9.66 -15.83
C ASP A 111 5.45 8.64 -16.60
N PRO A 112 5.26 8.44 -17.92
CA PRO A 112 6.11 7.56 -18.71
C PRO A 112 7.57 7.98 -18.76
N ALA A 113 7.89 9.24 -18.43
CA ALA A 113 9.25 9.77 -18.32
C ALA A 113 9.85 9.67 -16.90
N ASP A 114 9.12 9.06 -15.94
CA ASP A 114 9.64 8.89 -14.56
C ASP A 114 10.97 8.13 -14.60
N PRO A 115 12.05 8.66 -13.97
CA PRO A 115 13.37 8.02 -13.95
C PRO A 115 13.38 6.61 -13.36
N ALA A 116 12.36 6.24 -12.57
CA ALA A 116 12.20 4.89 -12.06
C ALA A 116 12.11 3.82 -13.18
N PHE A 117 11.64 4.17 -14.38
CA PHE A 117 11.61 3.25 -15.50
C PHE A 117 13.00 2.92 -16.03
N ALA A 118 13.97 3.83 -15.90
CA ALA A 118 15.36 3.59 -16.28
C ALA A 118 16.15 2.84 -15.20
N THR A 119 15.67 2.83 -13.95
CA THR A 119 16.34 2.19 -12.80
C THR A 119 15.36 1.34 -12.00
N PRO A 120 14.90 0.18 -12.53
CA PRO A 120 14.02 -0.73 -11.82
C PRO A 120 14.65 -1.24 -10.53
N THR A 121 13.87 -1.31 -9.44
CA THR A 121 14.39 -1.70 -8.12
C THR A 121 13.52 -2.71 -7.38
N LYS A 122 12.22 -2.81 -7.69
CA LYS A 122 11.28 -3.62 -6.90
C LYS A 122 11.25 -5.07 -7.37
N PRO A 123 11.64 -6.04 -6.52
CA PRO A 123 11.62 -7.44 -6.91
C PRO A 123 10.18 -7.98 -7.01
N VAL A 124 9.91 -8.75 -8.06
CA VAL A 124 8.63 -9.39 -8.33
C VAL A 124 8.82 -10.82 -8.82
N GLY A 125 7.85 -11.70 -8.53
CA GLY A 125 7.87 -13.08 -8.98
C GLY A 125 8.86 -13.97 -8.23
N PRO A 126 9.15 -15.18 -8.75
CA PRO A 126 10.03 -16.17 -8.12
C PRO A 126 11.52 -15.83 -8.26
N PHE A 127 12.35 -16.65 -7.62
CA PHE A 127 13.79 -16.68 -7.88
C PHE A 127 14.10 -17.56 -9.09
N TYR A 128 15.10 -17.15 -9.85
CA TYR A 128 15.61 -17.84 -11.03
C TYR A 128 17.11 -18.11 -10.90
N GLU A 129 17.57 -19.19 -11.51
CA GLU A 129 18.99 -19.42 -11.71
C GLU A 129 19.56 -18.39 -12.71
N LYS A 130 20.85 -18.10 -12.62
CA LYS A 130 21.55 -17.08 -13.43
C LYS A 130 21.34 -17.27 -14.93
N ILE A 131 21.49 -18.51 -15.42
CA ILE A 131 21.31 -18.84 -16.84
C ILE A 131 19.88 -18.53 -17.27
N ARG A 132 18.90 -18.91 -16.44
CA ARG A 132 17.49 -18.69 -16.73
C ARG A 132 17.12 -17.20 -16.71
N ALA A 133 17.60 -16.44 -15.75
CA ALA A 133 17.42 -14.99 -15.70
C ALA A 133 17.99 -14.30 -16.94
N HIS A 134 19.18 -14.75 -17.43
CA HIS A 134 19.76 -14.22 -18.66
C HIS A 134 18.89 -14.51 -19.89
N GLN A 135 18.36 -15.73 -20.04
CA GLN A 135 17.46 -16.10 -21.14
C GLN A 135 16.18 -15.26 -21.13
N LEU A 136 15.58 -15.05 -19.95
CA LEU A 136 14.36 -14.24 -19.79
C LEU A 136 14.62 -12.75 -20.08
N ARG A 137 15.79 -12.23 -19.70
CA ARG A 137 16.22 -10.88 -20.08
C ARG A 137 16.24 -10.71 -21.61
N GLN A 138 16.81 -11.69 -22.32
CA GLN A 138 16.87 -11.62 -23.79
C GLN A 138 15.50 -11.79 -24.47
N ARG A 139 14.65 -12.68 -23.95
CA ARG A 139 13.36 -12.99 -24.58
C ARG A 139 12.26 -12.00 -24.23
N GLN A 140 12.21 -11.57 -22.97
CA GLN A 140 11.12 -10.75 -22.42
C GLN A 140 11.52 -9.28 -22.20
N GLY A 141 12.80 -8.95 -22.31
CA GLY A 141 13.30 -7.61 -21.97
C GLY A 141 13.24 -7.29 -20.47
N TRP A 142 13.14 -8.30 -19.59
CA TRP A 142 13.04 -8.10 -18.15
C TRP A 142 14.38 -7.78 -17.50
N ASP A 143 14.35 -6.91 -16.50
CA ASP A 143 15.50 -6.65 -15.65
C ASP A 143 15.54 -7.62 -14.47
N PHE A 144 16.77 -7.95 -14.03
CA PHE A 144 17.01 -8.87 -12.91
C PHE A 144 18.08 -8.30 -11.98
N ALA A 145 17.87 -8.47 -10.68
CA ALA A 145 18.87 -8.27 -9.65
C ALA A 145 19.24 -9.60 -8.98
N GLU A 146 20.47 -9.67 -8.47
CA GLU A 146 20.98 -10.81 -7.71
C GLU A 146 20.65 -10.64 -6.22
N PHE A 147 20.24 -11.73 -5.59
CA PHE A 147 19.95 -11.86 -4.15
C PHE A 147 20.57 -13.16 -3.66
N ASP A 148 20.65 -13.37 -2.35
CA ASP A 148 21.24 -14.58 -1.76
C ASP A 148 20.61 -15.88 -2.28
N ALA A 149 19.30 -15.88 -2.56
CA ALA A 149 18.56 -17.04 -3.06
C ALA A 149 18.55 -17.18 -4.59
N GLY A 150 19.25 -16.32 -5.33
CA GLY A 150 19.33 -16.33 -6.80
C GLY A 150 18.91 -15.00 -7.44
N HIS A 151 18.54 -15.02 -8.72
CA HIS A 151 18.15 -13.83 -9.46
C HIS A 151 16.63 -13.63 -9.41
N ARG A 152 16.20 -12.39 -9.28
CA ARG A 152 14.77 -12.05 -9.27
C ARG A 152 14.49 -10.91 -10.24
N ARG A 153 13.36 -11.00 -10.96
CA ARG A 153 12.90 -9.90 -11.80
C ARG A 153 12.72 -8.65 -10.94
N ILE A 154 13.22 -7.52 -11.43
CA ILE A 154 12.98 -6.20 -10.83
C ILE A 154 12.19 -5.33 -11.79
N VAL A 155 11.32 -4.49 -11.24
CA VAL A 155 10.45 -3.60 -12.00
C VAL A 155 10.50 -2.18 -11.47
N ALA A 156 10.07 -1.24 -12.30
CA ALA A 156 10.01 0.18 -11.96
C ALA A 156 9.03 0.45 -10.82
N VAL A 157 9.33 1.48 -10.01
CA VAL A 157 8.47 2.00 -8.95
C VAL A 157 8.22 3.49 -9.21
N PRO A 158 7.50 3.84 -10.29
CA PRO A 158 7.21 5.23 -10.60
C PRO A 158 6.24 5.82 -9.57
N LYS A 159 6.33 7.15 -9.41
CA LYS A 159 5.41 7.87 -8.51
C LYS A 159 4.02 8.00 -9.15
N PRO A 160 2.95 7.71 -8.40
CA PRO A 160 1.59 8.00 -8.87
C PRO A 160 1.37 9.52 -8.93
N VAL A 161 0.88 10.01 -10.07
CA VAL A 161 0.63 11.44 -10.31
C VAL A 161 -0.85 11.81 -10.32
N ALA A 162 -1.74 10.86 -10.64
CA ALA A 162 -3.18 11.03 -10.59
C ALA A 162 -3.91 9.69 -10.35
N ILE A 163 -5.14 9.79 -9.88
CA ILE A 163 -6.06 8.65 -9.66
C ILE A 163 -7.37 8.99 -10.36
N PRO A 164 -7.66 8.43 -11.55
CA PRO A 164 -8.86 8.77 -12.33
C PRO A 164 -10.17 8.53 -11.60
N GLN A 165 -10.22 7.59 -10.66
CA GLN A 165 -11.42 7.21 -9.92
C GLN A 165 -11.75 8.13 -8.75
N ILE A 166 -10.99 9.20 -8.49
CA ILE A 166 -11.28 10.15 -7.39
C ILE A 166 -12.71 10.70 -7.41
N PRO A 167 -13.26 11.16 -8.55
CA PRO A 167 -14.65 11.66 -8.57
C PRO A 167 -15.66 10.58 -8.18
N SER A 168 -15.50 9.34 -8.66
CA SER A 168 -16.38 8.21 -8.33
C SER A 168 -16.30 7.84 -6.85
N ILE A 169 -15.09 7.78 -6.29
CA ILE A 169 -14.89 7.50 -4.86
C ILE A 169 -15.53 8.61 -4.01
N ALA A 170 -15.36 9.87 -4.40
CA ALA A 170 -15.96 11.00 -3.69
C ALA A 170 -17.50 10.93 -3.67
N MET A 171 -18.13 10.54 -4.78
CA MET A 171 -19.59 10.32 -4.86
C MET A 171 -20.05 9.19 -3.93
N LEU A 172 -19.32 8.07 -3.91
CA LEU A 172 -19.62 6.94 -3.02
C LEU A 172 -19.51 7.33 -1.55
N LEU A 173 -18.50 8.10 -1.18
CA LEU A 173 -18.36 8.62 0.20
C LEU A 173 -19.52 9.54 0.57
N GLN A 174 -19.95 10.43 -0.35
CA GLN A 174 -21.10 11.32 -0.13
C GLN A 174 -22.42 10.54 0.05
N SER A 175 -22.55 9.38 -0.60
CA SER A 175 -23.71 8.48 -0.38
C SER A 175 -23.60 7.63 0.90
N GLY A 176 -22.58 7.85 1.73
CA GLY A 176 -22.37 7.11 2.98
C GLY A 176 -21.68 5.75 2.81
N SER A 177 -21.14 5.45 1.64
CA SER A 177 -20.43 4.19 1.39
C SER A 177 -19.04 4.21 2.05
N THR A 178 -18.63 3.09 2.62
CA THR A 178 -17.22 2.76 2.84
C THR A 178 -16.65 2.23 1.52
N VAL A 179 -15.50 2.76 1.10
CA VAL A 179 -14.89 2.39 -0.19
C VAL A 179 -13.61 1.60 0.01
N VAL A 180 -13.47 0.49 -0.69
CA VAL A 180 -12.19 -0.21 -0.86
C VAL A 180 -11.60 0.21 -2.21
N ALA A 181 -10.59 1.09 -2.18
CA ALA A 181 -9.81 1.49 -3.36
C ALA A 181 -8.78 0.39 -3.67
N ALA A 182 -9.19 -0.56 -4.52
CA ALA A 182 -8.43 -1.77 -4.85
C ALA A 182 -7.39 -1.47 -5.93
N GLY A 183 -6.18 -1.12 -5.50
CA GLY A 183 -5.06 -0.73 -6.37
C GLY A 183 -3.77 -0.62 -5.57
N PRO A 184 -2.74 0.03 -6.15
CA PRO A 184 -2.70 0.76 -7.43
C PRO A 184 -2.52 -0.15 -8.66
N VAL A 185 -3.32 0.06 -9.71
CA VAL A 185 -3.08 -0.51 -11.04
C VAL A 185 -2.32 0.52 -11.88
N PRO A 186 -1.08 0.25 -12.31
CA PRO A 186 -0.27 1.24 -13.00
C PRO A 186 -0.73 1.49 -14.45
N VAL A 187 -0.95 2.74 -14.80
CA VAL A 187 -1.32 3.16 -16.15
C VAL A 187 -0.55 4.41 -16.58
N VAL A 188 -0.32 4.56 -17.89
CA VAL A 188 0.30 5.74 -18.50
C VAL A 188 -0.64 6.36 -19.51
N ALA A 189 -0.67 7.69 -19.57
CA ALA A 189 -1.33 8.42 -20.65
C ALA A 189 -0.41 8.53 -21.88
N LEU A 190 -0.96 8.26 -23.05
CA LEU A 190 -0.27 8.44 -24.32
C LEU A 190 -0.48 9.86 -24.86
N PRO A 191 0.36 10.36 -25.76
CA PRO A 191 0.16 11.66 -26.40
C PRO A 191 -1.19 11.80 -27.13
N SER A 192 -1.78 10.69 -27.55
CA SER A 192 -3.13 10.65 -28.15
C SER A 192 -4.27 10.86 -27.16
N GLY A 193 -3.99 10.92 -25.86
CA GLY A 193 -5.00 10.90 -24.78
C GLY A 193 -5.48 9.50 -24.39
N ALA A 194 -5.10 8.46 -25.12
CA ALA A 194 -5.42 7.08 -24.74
C ALA A 194 -4.60 6.65 -23.50
N VAL A 195 -5.16 5.73 -22.71
CA VAL A 195 -4.51 5.16 -21.53
C VAL A 195 -4.13 3.72 -21.81
N ARG A 196 -2.96 3.30 -21.35
CA ARG A 196 -2.52 1.89 -21.38
C ARG A 196 -1.89 1.47 -20.06
N GLY A 197 -1.90 0.16 -19.79
CA GLY A 197 -1.22 -0.41 -18.65
C GLY A 197 0.30 -0.23 -18.71
N ALA A 198 0.94 -0.14 -17.55
CA ALA A 198 2.39 -0.01 -17.41
C ALA A 198 3.02 -1.24 -16.72
N GLU A 199 4.20 -1.67 -17.20
CA GLU A 199 5.02 -2.72 -16.58
C GLU A 199 5.77 -2.16 -15.35
N ALA A 200 5.02 -1.80 -14.31
CA ALA A 200 5.51 -1.13 -13.12
C ALA A 200 4.71 -1.55 -11.87
N LEU A 201 5.24 -1.24 -10.69
CA LEU A 201 4.55 -1.46 -9.41
C LEU A 201 4.70 -0.21 -8.52
N PRO A 202 3.85 0.81 -8.69
CA PRO A 202 3.85 2.01 -7.85
C PRO A 202 3.82 1.66 -6.37
N ASP A 203 4.44 2.48 -5.54
CA ASP A 203 4.41 2.26 -4.10
C ASP A 203 3.01 2.52 -3.53
N LYS A 204 2.50 1.58 -2.73
CA LYS A 204 1.15 1.66 -2.16
C LYS A 204 0.98 2.77 -1.12
N ASP A 205 2.05 3.14 -0.42
CA ASP A 205 1.99 4.17 0.62
C ASP A 205 2.02 5.56 -0.03
N GLU A 206 2.81 5.75 -1.09
CA GLU A 206 2.75 6.93 -1.97
C GLU A 206 1.36 7.07 -2.63
N PHE A 207 0.80 5.97 -3.14
CA PHE A 207 -0.55 5.95 -3.67
C PHE A 207 -1.60 6.34 -2.62
N ALA A 208 -1.49 5.80 -1.40
CA ALA A 208 -2.39 6.15 -0.30
C ALA A 208 -2.29 7.63 0.09
N ALA A 209 -1.09 8.20 0.07
CA ALA A 209 -0.89 9.62 0.33
C ALA A 209 -1.52 10.51 -0.76
N LEU A 210 -1.38 10.12 -2.03
CA LEU A 210 -2.05 10.80 -3.15
C LEU A 210 -3.58 10.69 -3.01
N LEU A 211 -4.10 9.49 -2.78
CA LEU A 211 -5.53 9.24 -2.58
C LEU A 211 -6.10 10.10 -1.43
N ALA A 212 -5.41 10.15 -0.30
CA ALA A 212 -5.82 10.94 0.86
C ALA A 212 -5.82 12.45 0.55
N ARG A 213 -4.82 12.93 -0.17
CA ARG A 213 -4.73 14.34 -0.57
C ARG A 213 -5.86 14.71 -1.54
N GLU A 214 -6.08 13.93 -2.59
CA GLU A 214 -7.08 14.22 -3.62
C GLU A 214 -8.53 14.12 -3.06
N LEU A 215 -8.78 13.21 -2.14
CA LEU A 215 -10.05 13.09 -1.44
C LEU A 215 -10.22 14.10 -0.29
N LYS A 216 -9.23 14.97 -0.04
CA LYS A 216 -9.23 15.94 1.06
C LYS A 216 -9.48 15.26 2.42
N ALA A 217 -8.83 14.14 2.66
CA ALA A 217 -8.97 13.38 3.90
C ALA A 217 -8.49 14.18 5.12
N ASP A 218 -9.13 13.97 6.26
CA ASP A 218 -8.70 14.54 7.54
C ASP A 218 -7.48 13.83 8.10
N ALA A 219 -7.26 12.56 7.70
CA ALA A 219 -6.09 11.81 8.10
C ALA A 219 -5.71 10.69 7.11
N LEU A 220 -4.40 10.36 7.11
CA LEU A 220 -3.82 9.19 6.47
C LEU A 220 -3.31 8.23 7.54
N VAL A 221 -3.81 6.98 7.56
CA VAL A 221 -3.37 5.95 8.48
C VAL A 221 -2.68 4.83 7.71
N LEU A 222 -1.39 4.60 7.97
CA LEU A 222 -0.58 3.56 7.32
C LEU A 222 -0.40 2.40 8.31
N LEU A 223 -1.14 1.32 8.05
CA LEU A 223 -1.11 0.13 8.91
C LEU A 223 -0.02 -0.85 8.48
N THR A 224 0.68 -1.39 9.46
CA THR A 224 1.84 -2.26 9.31
C THR A 224 1.86 -3.33 10.41
N ASP A 225 2.96 -4.09 10.50
CA ASP A 225 3.18 -5.17 11.48
C ASP A 225 3.91 -4.71 12.76
N VAL A 226 4.26 -3.42 12.85
CA VAL A 226 4.86 -2.86 14.05
C VAL A 226 3.90 -1.92 14.78
N LEU A 227 4.03 -1.84 16.11
CA LEU A 227 3.14 -1.03 16.96
C LEU A 227 3.28 0.47 16.69
N SER A 228 4.51 0.93 16.40
CA SER A 228 4.82 2.34 16.11
C SER A 228 6.14 2.44 15.34
N VAL A 229 6.44 3.60 14.79
CA VAL A 229 7.79 3.93 14.34
C VAL A 229 8.70 4.02 15.55
N ALA A 230 9.91 3.50 15.47
CA ALA A 230 10.87 3.57 16.56
C ALA A 230 12.24 4.02 16.07
N LEU A 231 12.93 4.83 16.88
CA LEU A 231 14.36 5.03 16.73
C LEU A 231 15.08 3.78 17.22
N ASN A 232 16.23 3.46 16.64
CA ASN A 232 17.05 2.30 16.99
C ASN A 232 16.26 0.98 16.99
N TYR A 233 15.37 0.79 16.01
CA TYR A 233 14.51 -0.39 15.93
C TYR A 233 15.32 -1.70 16.00
N GLY A 234 14.89 -2.62 16.89
CA GLY A 234 15.54 -3.91 17.11
C GLY A 234 16.82 -3.86 17.98
N LYS A 235 17.18 -2.68 18.52
CA LYS A 235 18.31 -2.52 19.45
C LYS A 235 17.81 -2.37 20.88
N GLY A 236 18.70 -2.57 21.86
CA GLY A 236 18.37 -2.46 23.28
C GLY A 236 17.96 -1.06 23.76
N ASP A 237 18.28 -0.03 23.00
CA ASP A 237 17.93 1.36 23.22
C ASP A 237 16.80 1.85 22.27
N GLN A 238 15.97 0.93 21.80
CA GLN A 238 14.83 1.26 20.95
C GLN A 238 13.89 2.23 21.65
N GLN A 239 13.49 3.29 20.93
CA GLN A 239 12.58 4.31 21.42
C GLN A 239 11.34 4.43 20.50
N PRO A 240 10.16 3.92 20.92
CA PRO A 240 8.94 4.00 20.14
C PRO A 240 8.39 5.43 20.15
N ILE A 241 8.22 6.01 18.96
CA ILE A 241 7.78 7.39 18.77
C ILE A 241 6.25 7.46 18.93
N LYS A 242 5.77 8.34 19.79
CA LYS A 242 4.36 8.65 20.00
C LYS A 242 3.86 9.75 19.06
N ARG A 243 4.59 10.88 19.04
CA ARG A 243 4.20 12.06 18.26
C ARG A 243 5.44 12.80 17.75
N THR A 244 5.35 13.26 16.49
CA THR A 244 6.47 13.88 15.81
C THR A 244 6.00 14.78 14.66
N THR A 245 6.95 15.42 13.97
CA THR A 245 6.72 16.18 12.73
C THR A 245 7.57 15.66 11.59
N PRO A 246 7.22 15.96 10.32
CA PRO A 246 8.05 15.62 9.17
C PRO A 246 9.49 16.15 9.28
N ALA A 247 9.66 17.35 9.84
CA ALA A 247 10.99 17.96 10.03
C ALA A 247 11.86 17.15 10.99
N MET A 248 11.29 16.68 12.12
CA MET A 248 12.00 15.86 13.10
C MET A 248 12.39 14.49 12.51
N LEU A 249 11.49 13.83 11.78
CA LEU A 249 11.76 12.51 11.20
C LEU A 249 12.87 12.53 10.15
N ARG A 250 13.08 13.64 9.45
CA ARG A 250 14.15 13.77 8.45
C ARG A 250 15.56 13.69 9.03
N THR A 251 15.72 13.92 10.33
CA THR A 251 17.03 13.88 10.99
C THR A 251 17.49 12.48 11.39
N PHE A 252 16.65 11.45 11.15
CA PHE A 252 16.93 10.06 11.51
C PHE A 252 16.90 9.16 10.28
N GLU A 253 17.68 8.09 10.36
CA GLU A 253 17.67 7.02 9.37
C GLU A 253 16.67 5.93 9.78
N PHE A 254 15.94 5.41 8.78
CA PHE A 254 14.99 4.32 8.93
C PHE A 254 15.23 3.28 7.83
N ASP A 255 14.81 2.05 8.08
CA ASP A 255 14.95 0.97 7.11
C ASP A 255 14.36 1.36 5.75
N ALA A 256 15.22 1.35 4.72
CA ALA A 256 14.91 1.85 3.39
C ALA A 256 13.86 1.01 2.66
N ALA A 257 13.76 -0.29 2.98
CA ALA A 257 12.87 -1.21 2.28
C ALA A 257 11.46 -1.26 2.88
N THR A 258 11.31 -0.94 4.18
CA THR A 258 10.05 -1.19 4.89
C THR A 258 9.45 0.06 5.54
N MET A 259 10.22 0.79 6.35
CA MET A 259 9.69 1.90 7.13
C MET A 259 9.85 3.26 6.42
N ARG A 260 10.94 3.48 5.73
CA ARG A 260 11.22 4.76 5.06
C ARG A 260 10.14 5.14 4.05
N PRO A 261 9.62 4.26 3.17
CA PRO A 261 8.54 4.61 2.26
C PRO A 261 7.27 5.08 2.97
N LYS A 262 6.92 4.46 4.11
CA LYS A 262 5.76 4.87 4.92
C LYS A 262 5.93 6.25 5.53
N ILE A 263 7.12 6.52 6.07
CA ILE A 263 7.46 7.83 6.64
C ILE A 263 7.41 8.91 5.56
N ASP A 264 7.96 8.64 4.38
CA ASP A 264 7.99 9.60 3.28
C ASP A 264 6.58 9.90 2.76
N ALA A 265 5.73 8.86 2.60
CA ALA A 265 4.33 9.02 2.22
C ALA A 265 3.53 9.82 3.27
N ALA A 266 3.69 9.48 4.56
CA ALA A 266 3.05 10.21 5.65
C ALA A 266 3.51 11.68 5.70
N ASN A 267 4.81 11.92 5.58
CA ASN A 267 5.39 13.27 5.54
C ASN A 267 4.87 14.08 4.33
N SER A 268 4.79 13.45 3.16
CA SER A 268 4.25 14.05 1.94
C SER A 268 2.81 14.53 2.16
N PHE A 269 1.95 13.67 2.72
CA PHE A 269 0.56 14.02 3.04
C PHE A 269 0.48 15.17 4.05
N VAL A 270 1.21 15.08 5.18
CA VAL A 270 1.19 16.10 6.24
C VAL A 270 1.67 17.45 5.72
N ASN A 271 2.77 17.49 4.96
CA ASN A 271 3.32 18.71 4.40
C ASN A 271 2.37 19.37 3.37
N ALA A 272 1.69 18.56 2.55
CA ALA A 272 0.81 19.07 1.51
C ALA A 272 -0.54 19.57 2.05
N THR A 273 -1.04 19.00 3.17
CA THR A 273 -2.40 19.24 3.63
C THR A 273 -2.52 19.96 4.97
N GLY A 274 -1.45 19.97 5.77
CA GLY A 274 -1.49 20.40 7.17
C GLY A 274 -2.27 19.46 8.10
N LYS A 275 -2.85 18.37 7.55
CA LYS A 275 -3.57 17.34 8.31
C LYS A 275 -2.59 16.37 8.96
N TRP A 276 -3.07 15.39 9.71
CA TRP A 276 -2.22 14.42 10.40
C TRP A 276 -2.16 13.08 9.68
N ALA A 277 -1.04 12.40 9.84
CA ALA A 277 -0.89 11.01 9.46
C ALA A 277 -0.53 10.15 10.68
N ALA A 278 -0.75 8.83 10.58
CA ALA A 278 -0.29 7.91 11.61
C ALA A 278 0.25 6.61 10.99
N ILE A 279 1.20 5.99 11.70
CA ILE A 279 1.78 4.68 11.35
C ILE A 279 1.68 3.78 12.57
N GLY A 280 1.15 2.55 12.41
CA GLY A 280 1.06 1.59 13.51
C GLY A 280 0.39 0.27 13.11
N ALA A 281 0.13 -0.57 14.11
CA ALA A 281 -0.41 -1.91 13.89
C ALA A 281 -1.90 -1.89 13.55
N LEU A 282 -2.32 -2.84 12.69
CA LEU A 282 -3.72 -3.01 12.32
C LEU A 282 -4.62 -3.27 13.55
N SER A 283 -4.15 -4.06 14.51
CA SER A 283 -4.88 -4.35 15.76
C SER A 283 -5.18 -3.13 16.62
N ASP A 284 -4.45 -2.05 16.42
CA ASP A 284 -4.56 -0.82 17.19
C ASP A 284 -5.23 0.32 16.42
N VAL A 285 -5.84 0.04 15.26
CA VAL A 285 -6.34 1.10 14.35
C VAL A 285 -7.28 2.10 15.05
N GLU A 286 -8.20 1.64 15.89
CA GLU A 286 -9.10 2.50 16.65
C GLU A 286 -8.34 3.37 17.67
N ARG A 287 -7.39 2.76 18.39
CA ARG A 287 -6.51 3.46 19.34
C ARG A 287 -5.58 4.46 18.64
N ILE A 288 -5.10 4.14 17.43
CA ILE A 288 -4.29 5.05 16.58
C ILE A 288 -5.10 6.30 16.22
N ILE A 289 -6.35 6.12 15.79
CA ILE A 289 -7.25 7.24 15.46
C ILE A 289 -7.48 8.13 16.67
N ASN A 290 -7.58 7.55 17.86
CA ASN A 290 -7.76 8.27 19.13
C ASN A 290 -6.43 8.73 19.77
N ALA A 291 -5.29 8.65 19.07
CA ALA A 291 -3.94 9.02 19.54
C ALA A 291 -3.47 8.26 20.80
N GLN A 292 -3.96 7.03 20.99
CA GLN A 292 -3.64 6.14 22.11
C GLN A 292 -2.68 5.00 21.72
N ALA A 293 -2.31 4.90 20.45
CA ALA A 293 -1.33 3.96 19.91
C ALA A 293 -0.69 4.51 18.63
N GLY A 294 0.30 3.80 18.09
CA GLY A 294 0.98 4.18 16.85
C GLY A 294 1.88 5.39 17.00
N THR A 295 2.39 5.86 15.87
CA THR A 295 3.11 7.13 15.77
C THR A 295 2.25 8.14 15.02
N ARG A 296 1.90 9.26 15.66
CA ARG A 296 1.19 10.36 15.03
C ARG A 296 2.16 11.39 14.48
N ILE A 297 2.01 11.73 13.22
CA ILE A 297 2.81 12.74 12.50
C ILE A 297 1.91 13.94 12.24
N VAL A 298 2.30 15.11 12.74
CA VAL A 298 1.55 16.37 12.65
C VAL A 298 2.37 17.46 11.98
N ALA A 299 1.72 18.45 11.37
CA ALA A 299 2.42 19.53 10.66
C ALA A 299 3.32 20.36 11.57
N SER A 300 2.86 20.59 12.82
CA SER A 300 3.63 21.30 13.84
C SER A 300 3.28 20.82 15.23
N MET A 301 4.22 20.92 16.16
CA MET A 301 4.00 20.66 17.58
C MET A 301 5.00 21.49 18.40
N PRO A 302 4.65 21.90 19.63
CA PRO A 302 5.59 22.53 20.53
C PRO A 302 6.61 21.51 21.05
N GLY A 303 7.86 21.94 21.25
CA GLY A 303 8.89 21.14 21.91
C GLY A 303 9.53 20.09 21.03
N LYS A 304 9.88 18.95 21.65
CA LYS A 304 10.60 17.83 21.04
C LYS A 304 9.66 16.69 20.67
N MET A 305 10.18 15.73 19.91
CA MET A 305 9.54 14.45 19.64
C MET A 305 9.10 13.78 20.95
N GLU A 306 7.88 13.23 20.97
CA GLU A 306 7.32 12.50 22.11
C GLU A 306 7.49 11.00 21.89
N PHE A 307 7.76 10.27 22.95
CA PHE A 307 7.94 8.83 22.95
C PHE A 307 6.90 8.15 23.83
N TRP A 308 6.58 6.91 23.52
CA TRP A 308 5.80 6.05 24.42
C TRP A 308 6.68 5.64 25.60
N SER A 309 6.13 5.73 26.82
CA SER A 309 6.79 5.13 28.00
C SER A 309 6.78 3.59 27.86
N HIS A 310 7.87 2.97 28.25
CA HIS A 310 7.98 1.52 28.36
C HIS A 310 7.11 0.99 29.50
#